data_c71fe387f8786b78c5c8fc4f46f91453
#
_entry.id   c71fe387f8786b78c5c8fc4f46f91453
#
_cell.length_a   1.000
_cell.length_b   1.000
_cell.length_c   1.000
_cell.angle_alpha   90.00
_cell.angle_beta   90.00
_cell.angle_gamma   90.00
#
_symmetry.space_group_name_H-M   'P 1'
#
loop_
_entity.id
_entity.type
_entity.pdbx_description
1 polymer ?
#
loop_
_entity_poly.entity_id
_entity_poly.type
_entity_poly.pdbx_seq_one_letter_code
_entity_poly.pdbx_strand_id
1 'polypeptide(L)'
;MQIFDEAEFAANYEGLAPKQLIELKGLMGDTSDNIPGVPGVGQKTAMKLILEYGDVETVLENADNVKGKALQAKLMDNKESALLSKKLATIFTDVPVSLDMQEYELKAVKDEARSLLLDLEFRNMYERFAAVLGGKVEEEETADFGLFGEFVEEAVVIMEPVIEEVSVVENISMDV
;
A
#
# COMPACT_ATOMS: atom_id res chain seq x y z
N MET A 1 -6.60 -20.35 5.03
CA MET A 1 -6.75 -18.88 4.95
C MET A 1 -6.96 -18.41 6.39
N GLN A 2 -6.09 -17.55 6.90
CA GLN A 2 -6.23 -16.98 8.24
C GLN A 2 -7.04 -15.70 8.09
N ILE A 3 -8.12 -15.54 8.86
CA ILE A 3 -8.91 -14.30 8.91
C ILE A 3 -8.34 -13.46 10.05
N PHE A 4 -7.90 -12.26 9.73
CA PHE A 4 -7.38 -11.30 10.70
C PHE A 4 -8.46 -10.25 10.96
N ASP A 5 -9.31 -10.55 11.93
CA ASP A 5 -10.42 -9.68 12.37
C ASP A 5 -10.03 -8.78 13.56
N GLU A 6 -10.99 -7.99 14.05
CA GLU A 6 -10.76 -7.09 15.19
C GLU A 6 -10.40 -7.84 16.48
N ALA A 7 -10.93 -9.03 16.68
CA ALA A 7 -10.65 -9.84 17.87
C ALA A 7 -9.21 -10.36 17.83
N GLU A 8 -8.75 -10.85 16.67
CA GLU A 8 -7.38 -11.29 16.49
C GLU A 8 -6.40 -10.12 16.52
N PHE A 9 -6.80 -8.95 15.99
CA PHE A 9 -6.03 -7.72 16.15
C PHE A 9 -5.82 -7.38 17.63
N ALA A 10 -6.91 -7.31 18.40
CA ALA A 10 -6.84 -7.00 19.83
C ALA A 10 -5.98 -8.01 20.60
N ALA A 11 -6.04 -9.29 20.24
CA ALA A 11 -5.21 -10.33 20.86
C ALA A 11 -3.70 -10.12 20.56
N ASN A 12 -3.35 -9.69 19.35
CA ASN A 12 -1.96 -9.44 18.94
C ASN A 12 -1.41 -8.10 19.46
N TYR A 13 -2.27 -7.13 19.73
CA TYR A 13 -1.89 -5.78 20.15
C TYR A 13 -2.36 -5.43 21.58
N GLU A 14 -2.40 -6.42 22.47
CA GLU A 14 -2.68 -6.25 23.92
C GLU A 14 -4.01 -5.51 24.21
N GLY A 15 -5.02 -5.65 23.35
CA GLY A 15 -6.34 -5.02 23.50
C GLY A 15 -6.52 -3.67 22.81
N LEU A 16 -5.56 -3.21 22.03
CA LEU A 16 -5.72 -2.01 21.20
C LEU A 16 -6.81 -2.22 20.15
N ALA A 17 -7.57 -1.17 19.86
CA ALA A 17 -8.48 -1.15 18.72
C ALA A 17 -7.70 -0.90 17.40
N PRO A 18 -8.19 -1.39 16.24
CA PRO A 18 -7.51 -1.21 14.96
C PRO A 18 -7.15 0.25 14.62
N LYS A 19 -8.02 1.21 14.97
CA LYS A 19 -7.76 2.64 14.77
C LYS A 19 -6.55 3.16 15.57
N GLN A 20 -6.21 2.52 16.70
CA GLN A 20 -5.06 2.90 17.51
C GLN A 20 -3.72 2.45 16.91
N LEU A 21 -3.73 1.69 15.81
CA LEU A 21 -2.52 1.40 15.06
C LEU A 21 -1.85 2.68 14.53
N ILE A 22 -2.64 3.69 14.18
CA ILE A 22 -2.15 5.01 13.77
C ILE A 22 -1.35 5.66 14.89
N GLU A 23 -1.90 5.63 16.10
CA GLU A 23 -1.26 6.16 17.31
C GLU A 23 0.03 5.41 17.63
N LEU A 24 -0.03 4.08 17.52
CA LEU A 24 1.13 3.23 17.71
C LEU A 24 2.27 3.59 16.75
N LYS A 25 1.95 3.72 15.43
CA LYS A 25 2.92 4.14 14.40
C LYS A 25 3.40 5.57 14.61
N GLY A 26 2.57 6.45 15.16
CA GLY A 26 2.97 7.80 15.53
C GLY A 26 4.12 7.83 16.55
N LEU A 27 4.10 6.94 17.54
CA LEU A 27 5.16 6.85 18.55
C LEU A 27 6.34 6.00 18.12
N MET A 28 6.11 4.78 17.61
CA MET A 28 7.20 3.86 17.28
C MET A 28 7.81 4.09 15.90
N GLY A 29 7.12 4.80 15.02
CA GLY A 29 7.48 4.92 13.61
C GLY A 29 7.16 3.66 12.79
N ASP A 30 7.52 3.70 11.52
CA ASP A 30 7.49 2.56 10.61
C ASP A 30 8.66 2.64 9.63
N THR A 31 9.62 1.75 9.79
CA THR A 31 10.82 1.74 8.95
C THR A 31 10.56 1.34 7.51
N SER A 32 9.51 0.56 7.24
CA SER A 32 9.14 0.16 5.88
C SER A 32 8.64 1.35 5.06
N ASP A 33 7.93 2.26 5.72
CA ASP A 33 7.34 3.45 5.11
C ASP A 33 8.15 4.73 5.39
N ASN A 34 9.33 4.59 6.01
CA ASN A 34 10.21 5.70 6.42
C ASN A 34 9.50 6.72 7.34
N ILE A 35 8.62 6.25 8.21
CA ILE A 35 7.96 7.06 9.24
C ILE A 35 8.85 7.09 10.48
N PRO A 36 9.32 8.28 10.94
CA PRO A 36 10.39 8.35 11.93
C PRO A 36 9.99 7.92 13.34
N GLY A 37 8.78 8.22 13.79
CA GLY A 37 8.36 8.02 15.18
C GLY A 37 9.17 8.84 16.19
N VAL A 38 9.22 8.33 17.43
CA VAL A 38 10.07 8.84 18.50
C VAL A 38 11.31 7.94 18.63
N PRO A 39 12.53 8.45 18.42
CA PRO A 39 13.74 7.64 18.46
C PRO A 39 13.92 6.85 19.76
N GLY A 40 14.03 5.52 19.64
CA GLY A 40 14.19 4.60 20.76
C GLY A 40 12.91 4.33 21.56
N VAL A 41 11.74 4.64 20.98
CA VAL A 41 10.43 4.14 21.42
C VAL A 41 10.04 3.00 20.50
N GLY A 42 10.13 1.77 20.97
CA GLY A 42 9.72 0.58 20.23
C GLY A 42 8.27 0.19 20.51
N GLN A 43 7.78 -0.81 19.77
CA GLN A 43 6.39 -1.27 19.82
C GLN A 43 5.85 -1.49 21.25
N LYS A 44 6.56 -2.24 22.11
CA LYS A 44 6.12 -2.52 23.47
C LYS A 44 5.94 -1.26 24.32
N THR A 45 6.82 -0.27 24.16
CA THR A 45 6.73 0.99 24.90
C THR A 45 5.59 1.84 24.35
N ALA A 46 5.48 1.94 23.03
CA ALA A 46 4.39 2.66 22.37
C ALA A 46 3.02 2.07 22.74
N MET A 47 2.86 0.73 22.70
CA MET A 47 1.62 0.05 23.11
C MET A 47 1.22 0.40 24.54
N LYS A 48 2.14 0.35 25.48
CA LYS A 48 1.86 0.72 26.88
C LYS A 48 1.41 2.16 27.03
N LEU A 49 2.05 3.08 26.30
CA LEU A 49 1.68 4.49 26.33
C LEU A 49 0.28 4.72 25.73
N ILE A 50 -0.04 4.07 24.62
CA ILE A 50 -1.36 4.22 23.98
C ILE A 50 -2.46 3.56 24.82
N LEU A 51 -2.18 2.43 25.46
CA LEU A 51 -3.13 1.82 26.39
C LEU A 51 -3.41 2.67 27.65
N GLU A 52 -2.39 3.40 28.13
CA GLU A 52 -2.50 4.26 29.32
C GLU A 52 -3.12 5.62 29.02
N TYR A 53 -2.76 6.24 27.89
CA TYR A 53 -3.12 7.63 27.57
C TYR A 53 -4.12 7.76 26.40
N GLY A 54 -4.29 6.74 25.57
CA GLY A 54 -5.26 6.67 24.47
C GLY A 54 -4.71 7.07 23.12
N ASP A 55 -4.09 8.24 22.99
CA ASP A 55 -3.58 8.81 21.75
C ASP A 55 -2.23 9.52 21.94
N VAL A 56 -1.56 9.84 20.79
CA VAL A 56 -0.24 10.48 20.78
C VAL A 56 -0.25 11.84 21.45
N GLU A 57 -1.27 12.64 21.21
CA GLU A 57 -1.39 14.00 21.76
C GLU A 57 -1.44 13.94 23.28
N THR A 58 -2.29 13.10 23.84
CA THR A 58 -2.41 12.91 25.28
C THR A 58 -1.13 12.36 25.91
N VAL A 59 -0.41 11.44 25.23
CA VAL A 59 0.91 10.98 25.66
C VAL A 59 1.90 12.14 25.72
N LEU A 60 1.94 13.01 24.73
CA LEU A 60 2.87 14.14 24.64
C LEU A 60 2.53 15.24 25.67
N GLU A 61 1.27 15.48 25.95
CA GLU A 61 0.80 16.40 26.99
C GLU A 61 1.18 15.91 28.39
N ASN A 62 1.16 14.60 28.60
CA ASN A 62 1.50 13.96 29.86
C ASN A 62 2.93 13.41 29.90
N ALA A 63 3.81 13.85 29.01
CA ALA A 63 5.18 13.31 28.91
C ALA A 63 5.94 13.40 30.24
N ASP A 64 5.68 14.43 31.07
CA ASP A 64 6.30 14.61 32.39
C ASP A 64 5.88 13.55 33.42
N ASN A 65 4.69 12.96 33.23
CA ASN A 65 4.11 11.96 34.14
C ASN A 65 4.48 10.52 33.75
N VAL A 66 5.04 10.32 32.55
CA VAL A 66 5.47 9.01 32.05
C VAL A 66 6.60 8.46 32.91
N LYS A 67 6.57 7.17 33.21
CA LYS A 67 7.62 6.51 34.00
C LYS A 67 8.96 6.46 33.26
N GLY A 68 9.99 7.09 33.85
CA GLY A 68 11.35 7.04 33.36
C GLY A 68 11.82 8.33 32.67
N LYS A 69 12.78 9.03 33.33
CA LYS A 69 13.32 10.33 32.87
C LYS A 69 13.84 10.32 31.44
N ALA A 70 14.45 9.20 31.03
CA ALA A 70 14.97 9.08 29.66
C ALA A 70 13.85 9.01 28.62
N LEU A 71 12.71 8.37 28.96
CA LEU A 71 11.53 8.32 28.08
C LEU A 71 10.81 9.66 28.02
N GLN A 72 10.70 10.35 29.16
CA GLN A 72 10.17 11.71 29.21
C GLN A 72 10.93 12.65 28.29
N ALA A 73 12.27 12.67 28.41
CA ALA A 73 13.12 13.51 27.55
C ALA A 73 12.91 13.17 26.05
N LYS A 74 12.89 11.87 25.69
CA LYS A 74 12.64 11.45 24.29
C LYS A 74 11.30 11.95 23.75
N LEU A 75 10.23 11.84 24.54
CA LEU A 75 8.89 12.29 24.14
C LEU A 75 8.86 13.81 23.98
N MET A 76 9.48 14.55 24.90
CA MET A 76 9.54 16.00 24.85
C MET A 76 10.37 16.53 23.67
N ASP A 77 11.54 15.95 23.46
CA ASP A 77 12.49 16.38 22.41
C ASP A 77 11.97 16.03 20.99
N ASN A 78 11.05 15.07 20.87
CA ASN A 78 10.57 14.57 19.59
C ASN A 78 9.06 14.72 19.38
N LYS A 79 8.43 15.71 20.00
CA LYS A 79 6.98 15.96 19.85
C LYS A 79 6.54 16.16 18.40
N GLU A 80 7.27 16.98 17.67
CA GLU A 80 6.98 17.26 16.26
C GLU A 80 7.11 16.00 15.40
N SER A 81 8.13 15.19 15.66
CA SER A 81 8.34 13.92 14.95
C SER A 81 7.21 12.93 15.20
N ALA A 82 6.72 12.81 16.44
CA ALA A 82 5.60 11.95 16.77
C ALA A 82 4.30 12.38 16.07
N LEU A 83 4.00 13.68 16.10
CA LEU A 83 2.80 14.24 15.44
C LEU A 83 2.90 14.12 13.91
N LEU A 84 4.06 14.37 13.33
CA LEU A 84 4.30 14.15 11.91
C LEU A 84 4.10 12.67 11.54
N SER A 85 4.63 11.76 12.35
CA SER A 85 4.52 10.32 12.14
C SER A 85 3.07 9.84 12.22
N LYS A 86 2.30 10.34 13.17
CA LYS A 86 0.85 10.09 13.24
C LYS A 86 0.14 10.58 11.98
N LYS A 87 0.45 11.81 11.52
CA LYS A 87 -0.13 12.37 10.29
C LYS A 87 0.22 11.52 9.06
N LEU A 88 1.46 11.04 8.93
CA LEU A 88 1.89 10.18 7.82
C LEU A 88 1.23 8.80 7.87
N ALA A 89 1.01 8.25 9.07
CA ALA A 89 0.32 6.97 9.25
C ALA A 89 -1.20 7.05 9.05
N THR A 90 -1.77 8.26 9.05
CA THR A 90 -3.21 8.47 8.88
C THR A 90 -3.58 8.47 7.40
N ILE A 91 -4.47 7.56 7.00
CA ILE A 91 -4.99 7.51 5.63
C ILE A 91 -5.91 8.72 5.41
N PHE A 92 -5.60 9.50 4.37
CA PHE A 92 -6.45 10.58 3.93
C PHE A 92 -7.57 10.02 3.06
N THR A 93 -8.81 10.11 3.54
CA THR A 93 -10.00 9.52 2.89
C THR A 93 -10.77 10.52 2.02
N ASP A 94 -10.48 11.80 2.16
CA ASP A 94 -11.20 12.88 1.47
C ASP A 94 -10.45 13.37 0.22
N VAL A 95 -9.94 12.41 -0.55
CA VAL A 95 -9.20 12.70 -1.78
C VAL A 95 -10.18 13.07 -2.89
N PRO A 96 -9.95 14.18 -3.61
CA PRO A 96 -10.82 14.59 -4.73
C PRO A 96 -10.53 13.72 -5.96
N VAL A 97 -11.12 12.52 -5.99
CA VAL A 97 -11.05 11.60 -7.13
C VAL A 97 -12.39 11.56 -7.85
N SER A 98 -12.36 11.38 -9.17
CA SER A 98 -13.57 11.11 -9.92
C SER A 98 -14.11 9.71 -9.57
N LEU A 99 -15.41 9.59 -9.39
CA LEU A 99 -16.10 8.30 -9.23
C LEU A 99 -16.68 7.80 -10.56
N ASP A 100 -16.37 8.47 -11.67
CA ASP A 100 -16.77 8.01 -13.00
C ASP A 100 -15.92 6.82 -13.42
N MET A 101 -16.52 5.63 -13.36
CA MET A 101 -15.85 4.38 -13.70
C MET A 101 -15.34 4.34 -15.16
N GLN A 102 -15.92 5.14 -16.06
CA GLN A 102 -15.47 5.23 -17.45
C GLN A 102 -14.08 5.85 -17.59
N GLU A 103 -13.69 6.72 -16.65
CA GLU A 103 -12.34 7.29 -16.62
C GLU A 103 -11.26 6.26 -16.28
N TYR A 104 -11.64 5.18 -15.59
CA TYR A 104 -10.75 4.10 -15.14
C TYR A 104 -10.77 2.88 -16.05
N GLU A 105 -11.49 2.96 -17.17
CA GLU A 105 -11.53 1.90 -18.16
C GLU A 105 -10.17 1.73 -18.82
N LEU A 106 -9.71 0.47 -18.92
CA LEU A 106 -8.45 0.17 -19.60
C LEU A 106 -8.58 0.49 -21.08
N LYS A 107 -7.76 1.41 -21.56
CA LYS A 107 -7.70 1.80 -22.97
C LYS A 107 -6.62 1.00 -23.68
N ALA A 108 -6.80 0.81 -25.01
CA ALA A 108 -5.79 0.18 -25.82
C ALA A 108 -4.42 0.90 -25.70
N VAL A 109 -3.35 0.12 -25.80
CA VAL A 109 -1.98 0.68 -25.79
C VAL A 109 -1.80 1.54 -27.02
N LYS A 110 -1.34 2.77 -26.83
CA LYS A 110 -1.04 3.69 -27.92
C LYS A 110 0.31 3.34 -28.58
N ASP A 111 0.45 3.60 -29.87
CA ASP A 111 1.68 3.35 -30.62
C ASP A 111 2.88 4.11 -30.04
N GLU A 112 2.64 5.31 -29.50
CA GLU A 112 3.67 6.11 -28.81
C GLU A 112 4.29 5.39 -27.61
N ALA A 113 3.55 4.47 -26.98
CA ALA A 113 4.05 3.68 -25.86
C ALA A 113 5.20 2.74 -26.29
N ARG A 114 5.21 2.27 -27.55
CA ARG A 114 6.29 1.45 -28.09
C ARG A 114 7.62 2.22 -28.10
N SER A 115 7.61 3.42 -28.64
CA SER A 115 8.81 4.26 -28.69
C SER A 115 9.35 4.54 -27.29
N LEU A 116 8.46 4.91 -26.36
CA LEU A 116 8.84 5.15 -24.97
C LEU A 116 9.45 3.92 -24.30
N LEU A 117 8.85 2.74 -24.49
CA LEU A 117 9.36 1.51 -23.89
C LEU A 117 10.69 1.07 -24.52
N LEU A 118 10.90 1.33 -25.81
CA LEU A 118 12.18 1.07 -26.46
C LEU A 118 13.27 2.04 -25.97
N ASP A 119 12.96 3.32 -25.80
CA ASP A 119 13.87 4.32 -25.24
C ASP A 119 14.27 3.98 -23.78
N LEU A 120 13.36 3.36 -23.03
CA LEU A 120 13.60 2.86 -21.68
C LEU A 120 14.23 1.45 -21.65
N GLU A 121 14.59 0.89 -22.81
CA GLU A 121 15.18 -0.46 -22.98
C GLU A 121 14.27 -1.64 -22.54
N PHE A 122 12.95 -1.41 -22.44
CA PHE A 122 11.95 -2.45 -22.15
C PHE A 122 11.45 -3.18 -23.40
N ARG A 123 12.35 -3.82 -24.13
CA ARG A 123 12.12 -4.37 -25.48
C ARG A 123 10.91 -5.29 -25.60
N ASN A 124 10.69 -6.18 -24.63
CA ASN A 124 9.62 -7.19 -24.68
C ASN A 124 8.34 -6.73 -23.97
N MET A 125 8.33 -5.56 -23.34
CA MET A 125 7.21 -5.12 -22.54
C MET A 125 6.02 -4.67 -23.38
N TYR A 126 6.28 -3.96 -24.49
CA TYR A 126 5.24 -3.50 -25.39
C TYR A 126 4.43 -4.65 -25.97
N GLU A 127 5.08 -5.70 -26.47
CA GLU A 127 4.41 -6.88 -27.05
C GLU A 127 3.50 -7.58 -26.04
N ARG A 128 3.96 -7.70 -24.82
CA ARG A 128 3.16 -8.28 -23.72
C ARG A 128 1.95 -7.41 -23.39
N PHE A 129 2.09 -6.09 -23.35
CA PHE A 129 0.98 -5.18 -23.11
C PHE A 129 0.01 -5.15 -24.28
N ALA A 130 0.50 -5.11 -25.50
CA ALA A 130 -0.34 -5.13 -26.70
C ALA A 130 -1.17 -6.40 -26.79
N ALA A 131 -0.59 -7.56 -26.48
CA ALA A 131 -1.31 -8.83 -26.45
C ALA A 131 -2.44 -8.86 -25.42
N VAL A 132 -2.23 -8.28 -24.23
CA VAL A 132 -3.23 -8.24 -23.16
C VAL A 132 -4.34 -7.23 -23.43
N LEU A 133 -4.01 -6.08 -24.02
CA LEU A 133 -4.95 -4.96 -24.20
C LEU A 133 -5.54 -4.89 -25.62
N GLY A 134 -5.38 -5.93 -26.43
CA GLY A 134 -5.95 -6.04 -27.78
C GLY A 134 -5.30 -5.13 -28.83
N GLY A 135 -4.07 -4.67 -28.57
CA GLY A 135 -3.26 -3.95 -29.56
C GLY A 135 -2.82 -4.87 -30.68
N LYS A 136 -2.75 -4.36 -31.92
CA LYS A 136 -2.12 -5.08 -33.03
C LYS A 136 -0.60 -5.01 -32.83
N VAL A 137 0.03 -6.16 -32.68
CA VAL A 137 1.48 -6.29 -32.80
C VAL A 137 1.76 -6.37 -34.30
N GLU A 138 2.33 -5.32 -34.89
CA GLU A 138 2.90 -5.44 -36.24
C GLU A 138 4.16 -6.30 -36.12
N GLU A 139 4.15 -7.47 -36.75
CA GLU A 139 5.34 -8.31 -36.91
C GLU A 139 6.30 -7.55 -37.86
N GLU A 140 7.15 -6.68 -37.29
CA GLU A 140 8.34 -6.27 -38.01
C GLU A 140 9.30 -7.46 -38.05
N GLU A 141 9.69 -7.88 -39.26
CA GLU A 141 10.72 -8.87 -39.50
C GLU A 141 11.90 -8.60 -38.55
N THR A 142 12.14 -9.50 -37.62
CA THR A 142 13.29 -9.44 -36.73
C THR A 142 14.52 -9.52 -37.59
N ALA A 143 15.20 -8.39 -37.77
CA ALA A 143 16.55 -8.37 -38.30
C ALA A 143 17.38 -9.29 -37.42
N ASP A 144 17.88 -10.36 -38.02
CA ASP A 144 18.79 -11.36 -37.50
C ASP A 144 19.96 -10.69 -36.74
N PHE A 145 19.84 -10.58 -35.43
CA PHE A 145 20.95 -10.27 -34.55
C PHE A 145 21.48 -11.55 -33.96
N GLY A 146 22.16 -12.33 -34.85
CA GLY A 146 22.95 -13.48 -34.44
C GLY A 146 24.00 -13.08 -33.40
N LEU A 147 23.82 -13.48 -32.14
CA LEU A 147 24.87 -13.96 -31.25
C LEU A 147 24.37 -14.57 -29.91
N PHE A 148 23.07 -14.67 -29.68
CA PHE A 148 22.54 -15.47 -28.54
C PHE A 148 21.23 -16.17 -28.96
N GLY A 149 21.26 -16.87 -30.08
CA GLY A 149 20.23 -17.82 -30.46
C GLY A 149 20.49 -19.14 -29.77
N GLU A 150 19.76 -19.43 -28.73
CA GLU A 150 19.37 -20.71 -28.22
C GLU A 150 19.06 -20.55 -26.71
N PHE A 151 17.86 -20.23 -26.41
CA PHE A 151 17.16 -20.65 -25.18
C PHE A 151 15.83 -19.90 -25.13
N VAL A 152 14.78 -20.58 -25.45
CA VAL A 152 13.46 -20.58 -24.85
C VAL A 152 12.41 -20.89 -25.91
N GLU A 153 12.38 -22.12 -26.35
CA GLU A 153 11.15 -22.79 -26.74
C GLU A 153 10.68 -23.52 -25.50
N GLU A 154 9.84 -22.89 -24.66
CA GLU A 154 8.86 -23.58 -23.83
C GLU A 154 8.03 -22.56 -23.01
N ALA A 155 6.72 -22.79 -23.05
CA ALA A 155 5.71 -22.23 -22.17
C ALA A 155 5.20 -20.81 -22.42
N VAL A 156 4.59 -20.58 -23.59
CA VAL A 156 3.39 -19.72 -23.59
C VAL A 156 2.22 -20.59 -23.15
N VAL A 157 2.00 -20.69 -21.86
CA VAL A 157 0.71 -21.16 -21.33
C VAL A 157 -0.28 -20.04 -21.59
N ILE A 158 -1.08 -20.21 -22.63
CA ILE A 158 -2.26 -19.37 -22.88
C ILE A 158 -3.21 -19.64 -21.71
N MET A 159 -3.21 -18.78 -20.71
CA MET A 159 -4.31 -18.72 -19.77
C MET A 159 -5.49 -18.09 -20.51
N GLU A 160 -6.46 -18.93 -20.88
CA GLU A 160 -7.75 -18.46 -21.33
C GLU A 160 -8.33 -17.55 -20.24
N PRO A 161 -8.91 -16.36 -20.61
CA PRO A 161 -9.55 -15.50 -19.64
C PRO A 161 -10.78 -16.24 -19.10
N VAL A 162 -10.74 -16.65 -17.84
CA VAL A 162 -11.92 -17.09 -17.11
C VAL A 162 -12.77 -15.87 -16.87
N ILE A 163 -13.67 -15.59 -17.80
CA ILE A 163 -14.77 -14.67 -17.58
C ILE A 163 -15.83 -15.48 -16.84
N GLU A 164 -15.75 -15.53 -15.52
CA GLU A 164 -16.90 -15.91 -14.70
C GLU A 164 -17.91 -14.76 -14.79
N GLU A 165 -19.06 -15.05 -15.38
CA GLU A 165 -20.23 -14.18 -15.34
C GLU A 165 -20.60 -13.94 -13.87
N VAL A 166 -20.28 -12.74 -13.37
CA VAL A 166 -20.81 -12.27 -12.10
C VAL A 166 -22.28 -11.94 -12.32
N SER A 167 -23.16 -12.87 -11.94
CA SER A 167 -24.58 -12.61 -11.87
C SER A 167 -24.83 -11.49 -10.86
N VAL A 168 -25.31 -10.37 -11.38
CA VAL A 168 -25.78 -9.23 -10.59
C VAL A 168 -26.94 -9.70 -9.71
N VAL A 169 -26.73 -9.77 -8.41
CA VAL A 169 -27.81 -9.94 -7.45
C VAL A 169 -28.44 -8.57 -7.24
N GLU A 170 -29.48 -8.25 -8.01
CA GLU A 170 -30.46 -7.25 -7.64
C GLU A 170 -31.22 -7.78 -6.43
N ASN A 171 -31.07 -7.11 -5.30
CA ASN A 171 -32.10 -6.90 -4.27
C ASN A 171 -31.44 -6.43 -2.96
N ILE A 172 -31.25 -5.12 -2.84
CA ILE A 172 -31.27 -4.48 -1.53
C ILE A 172 -32.48 -3.55 -1.52
N SER A 173 -33.60 -4.07 -1.01
CA SER A 173 -34.73 -3.28 -0.59
C SER A 173 -34.32 -2.47 0.63
N MET A 174 -34.29 -1.15 0.50
CA MET A 174 -34.29 -0.26 1.64
C MET A 174 -35.72 -0.07 2.13
N ASP A 175 -36.04 -0.63 3.26
CA ASP A 175 -37.17 -0.18 4.06
C ASP A 175 -36.68 0.58 5.27
N VAL A 176 -37.13 1.83 5.38
CA VAL A 176 -37.27 2.85 6.41
C VAL A 176 -36.72 2.58 7.80
#